data_73fb98eff73db3a716d5f0a5feadc457
#
_entry.id   73fb98eff73db3a716d5f0a5feadc457
#
_cell.length_a   1.000
_cell.length_b   1.000
_cell.length_c   1.000
_cell.angle_alpha   90.00
_cell.angle_beta   90.00
_cell.angle_gamma   90.00
#
_symmetry.space_group_name_H-M   'P 1'
#
loop_
_entity.id
_entity.type
_entity.pdbx_description
1 polymer ?
#
loop_
_entity_poly.entity_id
_entity_poly.type
_entity_poly.pdbx_seq_one_letter_code
_entity_poly.pdbx_strand_id
1 'polypeptide(L)'
;MAKPATTVAQELLVSDIGSLEELCIHEFEDDDSANDDALLEKLYQDFAKDFDKVQAELSKQYGEPSRTGKADDDAIPLNGVFRFAIWSVNDKQLFAVAAHEDRGVPILLMLGTTEGEFD
;
A
#
# COMPACT_ATOMS: atom_id res chain seq x y z
N MET A 1 -9.84 6.18 -6.95
CA MET A 1 -10.30 5.28 -5.86
C MET A 1 -11.80 5.44 -5.68
N ALA A 2 -12.52 4.34 -5.58
CA ALA A 2 -13.98 4.36 -5.39
C ALA A 2 -14.39 4.76 -3.96
N LYS A 3 -13.53 4.53 -2.97
CA LYS A 3 -13.78 4.87 -1.56
C LYS A 3 -12.61 5.69 -1.00
N PRO A 4 -12.86 6.60 -0.05
CA PRO A 4 -11.78 7.25 0.68
C PRO A 4 -10.92 6.22 1.42
N ALA A 5 -9.63 6.50 1.54
CA ALA A 5 -8.71 5.60 2.24
C ALA A 5 -9.12 5.38 3.71
N THR A 6 -9.63 6.41 4.37
CA THR A 6 -10.10 6.30 5.75
C THR A 6 -11.28 5.36 5.90
N THR A 7 -12.20 5.33 4.92
CA THR A 7 -13.32 4.39 4.92
C THR A 7 -12.84 2.96 4.78
N VAL A 8 -11.92 2.71 3.85
CA VAL A 8 -11.33 1.38 3.65
C VAL A 8 -10.59 0.93 4.92
N ALA A 9 -9.82 1.82 5.52
CA ALA A 9 -9.09 1.52 6.76
C ALA A 9 -10.05 1.14 7.90
N GLN A 10 -11.16 1.86 8.05
CA GLN A 10 -12.16 1.54 9.07
C GLN A 10 -12.77 0.16 8.85
N GLU A 11 -13.08 -0.18 7.62
CA GLU A 11 -13.61 -1.50 7.26
C GLU A 11 -12.60 -2.61 7.59
N LEU A 12 -11.33 -2.38 7.27
CA LEU A 12 -10.27 -3.35 7.54
C LEU A 12 -10.02 -3.53 9.04
N LEU A 13 -10.11 -2.46 9.81
CA LEU A 13 -9.86 -2.52 11.26
C LEU A 13 -10.95 -3.30 12.01
N VAL A 14 -12.14 -3.42 11.44
CA VAL A 14 -13.23 -4.23 12.03
C VAL A 14 -13.34 -5.61 11.38
N SER A 15 -12.50 -5.90 10.40
CA SER A 15 -12.42 -7.21 9.73
C SER A 15 -11.37 -8.09 10.41
N ASP A 16 -11.25 -9.33 9.97
CA ASP A 16 -10.23 -10.25 10.47
C ASP A 16 -8.83 -9.72 10.15
N ILE A 17 -7.88 -9.99 11.05
CA ILE A 17 -6.47 -9.67 10.83
C ILE A 17 -5.96 -10.37 9.58
N GLY A 18 -5.17 -9.68 8.79
CA GLY A 18 -4.64 -10.20 7.53
C GLY A 18 -5.48 -9.85 6.31
N SER A 19 -6.55 -9.07 6.48
CA SER A 19 -7.36 -8.59 5.37
C SER A 19 -6.59 -7.57 4.54
N LEU A 20 -6.79 -7.61 3.23
CA LEU A 20 -6.17 -6.69 2.27
C LEU A 20 -7.25 -6.09 1.37
N GLU A 21 -7.09 -4.81 1.04
CA GLU A 21 -8.00 -4.12 0.12
C GLU A 21 -7.18 -3.33 -0.89
N GLU A 22 -7.45 -3.54 -2.18
CA GLU A 22 -6.80 -2.78 -3.24
C GLU A 22 -7.44 -1.41 -3.36
N LEU A 23 -6.61 -0.35 -3.39
CA LEU A 23 -7.07 1.02 -3.64
C LEU A 23 -6.88 1.38 -5.10
N CYS A 24 -5.75 1.03 -5.67
CA CYS A 24 -5.41 1.26 -7.07
C CYS A 24 -4.66 0.05 -7.61
N ILE A 25 -4.88 -0.24 -8.88
CA ILE A 25 -4.17 -1.31 -9.58
C ILE A 25 -3.87 -0.85 -11.00
N HIS A 26 -2.68 -1.17 -11.49
CA HIS A 26 -2.32 -0.98 -12.90
C HIS A 26 -1.89 -2.31 -13.48
N GLU A 27 -2.66 -2.84 -14.42
CA GLU A 27 -2.35 -4.07 -15.13
C GLU A 27 -1.67 -3.75 -16.45
N PHE A 28 -0.68 -4.57 -16.83
CA PHE A 28 0.01 -4.41 -18.10
C PHE A 28 -0.68 -5.28 -19.15
N GLU A 29 -1.06 -4.65 -20.27
CA GLU A 29 -1.78 -5.35 -21.35
C GLU A 29 -0.84 -6.22 -22.19
N ASP A 30 0.45 -5.88 -22.25
CA ASP A 30 1.44 -6.60 -23.04
C ASP A 30 2.84 -6.53 -22.42
N ASP A 31 3.73 -7.37 -22.94
CA ASP A 31 5.10 -7.45 -22.46
C ASP A 31 5.90 -6.16 -22.76
N ASP A 32 5.60 -5.49 -23.87
CA ASP A 32 6.30 -4.27 -24.24
C ASP A 32 6.05 -3.16 -23.21
N SER A 33 4.80 -3.01 -22.77
CA SER A 33 4.46 -2.06 -21.70
C SER A 33 5.13 -2.42 -20.39
N ALA A 34 5.13 -3.70 -20.02
CA ALA A 34 5.74 -4.17 -18.77
C ALA A 34 7.25 -3.98 -18.76
N ASN A 35 7.90 -3.91 -19.91
CA ASN A 35 9.35 -3.75 -20.04
C ASN A 35 9.77 -2.33 -20.46
N ASP A 36 8.83 -1.38 -20.52
CA ASP A 36 9.13 0.01 -20.84
C ASP A 36 9.58 0.74 -19.58
N ASP A 37 10.87 0.96 -19.42
CA ASP A 37 11.46 1.57 -18.22
C ASP A 37 10.96 3.00 -18.00
N ALA A 38 10.74 3.78 -19.05
CA ALA A 38 10.22 5.15 -18.94
C ALA A 38 8.77 5.14 -18.43
N LEU A 39 7.96 4.22 -18.94
CA LEU A 39 6.58 4.04 -18.47
C LEU A 39 6.55 3.59 -17.02
N LEU A 40 7.38 2.61 -16.65
CA LEU A 40 7.45 2.10 -15.28
C LEU A 40 7.85 3.20 -14.30
N GLU A 41 8.84 4.01 -14.64
CA GLU A 41 9.25 5.12 -13.78
C GLU A 41 8.11 6.11 -13.56
N LYS A 42 7.37 6.45 -14.60
CA LYS A 42 6.20 7.33 -14.49
C LYS A 42 5.13 6.71 -13.60
N LEU A 43 4.85 5.42 -13.78
CA LEU A 43 3.84 4.72 -12.98
C LEU A 43 4.25 4.66 -11.50
N TYR A 44 5.52 4.41 -11.21
CA TYR A 44 6.01 4.42 -9.82
C TYR A 44 5.84 5.81 -9.20
N GLN A 45 6.13 6.88 -9.94
CA GLN A 45 5.91 8.24 -9.45
C GLN A 45 4.45 8.53 -9.19
N ASP A 46 3.56 8.11 -10.09
CA ASP A 46 2.11 8.31 -9.94
C ASP A 46 1.57 7.54 -8.72
N PHE A 47 1.99 6.28 -8.55
CA PHE A 47 1.61 5.49 -7.38
C PHE A 47 2.17 6.07 -6.08
N ALA A 48 3.38 6.60 -6.11
CA ALA A 48 3.97 7.25 -4.94
C ALA A 48 3.19 8.51 -4.54
N LYS A 49 2.72 9.30 -5.51
CA LYS A 49 1.86 10.45 -5.23
C LYS A 49 0.53 10.04 -4.62
N ASP A 50 -0.09 9.01 -5.16
CA ASP A 50 -1.34 8.47 -4.61
C ASP A 50 -1.12 7.91 -3.21
N PHE A 51 -0.01 7.22 -3.00
CA PHE A 51 0.39 6.74 -1.68
C PHE A 51 0.55 7.90 -0.68
N ASP A 52 1.19 8.98 -1.09
CA ASP A 52 1.37 10.15 -0.21
C ASP A 52 0.03 10.75 0.20
N LYS A 53 -0.95 10.79 -0.71
CA LYS A 53 -2.31 11.24 -0.39
C LYS A 53 -2.98 10.31 0.61
N VAL A 54 -2.87 9.01 0.41
CA VAL A 54 -3.41 7.99 1.32
C VAL A 54 -2.77 8.13 2.70
N GLN A 55 -1.45 8.25 2.75
CA GLN A 55 -0.73 8.43 4.01
C GLN A 55 -1.18 9.69 4.73
N ALA A 56 -1.35 10.81 4.02
CA ALA A 56 -1.81 12.06 4.61
C ALA A 56 -3.23 11.93 5.19
N GLU A 57 -4.14 11.28 4.47
CA GLU A 57 -5.51 11.04 4.95
C GLU A 57 -5.54 10.17 6.19
N LEU A 58 -4.79 9.07 6.18
CA LEU A 58 -4.72 8.15 7.32
C LEU A 58 -4.03 8.80 8.51
N SER A 59 -3.03 9.64 8.27
CA SER A 59 -2.35 10.37 9.36
C SER A 59 -3.28 11.37 10.04
N LYS A 60 -4.21 11.97 9.31
CA LYS A 60 -5.23 12.84 9.92
C LYS A 60 -6.17 12.05 10.84
N GLN A 61 -6.45 10.80 10.50
CA GLN A 61 -7.36 9.95 11.27
C GLN A 61 -6.67 9.25 12.44
N TYR A 62 -5.44 8.77 12.25
CA TYR A 62 -4.75 7.89 13.19
C TYR A 62 -3.45 8.44 13.73
N GLY A 63 -3.05 9.65 13.33
CA GLY A 63 -1.78 10.24 13.70
C GLY A 63 -0.65 9.80 12.75
N GLU A 64 0.58 10.15 13.10
CA GLU A 64 1.72 9.81 12.28
C GLU A 64 1.96 8.30 12.27
N PRO A 65 2.42 7.73 11.13
CA PRO A 65 2.73 6.31 11.08
C PRO A 65 3.88 5.99 12.03
N SER A 66 3.81 4.78 12.61
CA SER A 66 4.88 4.31 13.50
C SER A 66 6.15 3.95 12.73
N ARG A 67 6.01 3.59 11.45
CA ARG A 67 7.13 3.25 10.59
C ARG A 67 6.79 3.51 9.13
N THR A 68 7.77 3.98 8.36
CA THR A 68 7.62 4.18 6.91
C THR A 68 8.88 3.71 6.21
N GLY A 69 8.79 3.44 4.92
CA GLY A 69 9.95 3.05 4.13
C GLY A 69 9.66 2.94 2.64
N LYS A 70 10.70 2.56 1.91
CA LYS A 70 10.70 2.46 0.44
C LYS A 70 11.17 1.10 -0.06
N ALA A 71 11.12 0.08 0.79
CA ALA A 71 11.61 -1.25 0.48
C ALA A 71 10.76 -2.29 1.20
N ASP A 72 10.98 -3.56 0.89
CA ASP A 72 10.28 -4.66 1.54
C ASP A 72 10.46 -4.61 3.06
N ASP A 73 9.41 -5.00 3.78
CA ASP A 73 9.41 -5.05 5.22
C ASP A 73 8.74 -6.35 5.68
N ASP A 74 9.31 -6.98 6.70
CA ASP A 74 8.82 -8.28 7.22
C ASP A 74 7.38 -8.21 7.70
N ALA A 75 6.94 -7.04 8.14
CA ALA A 75 5.58 -6.82 8.62
C ALA A 75 4.54 -6.82 7.50
N ILE A 76 4.96 -6.61 6.26
CA ILE A 76 4.06 -6.49 5.11
C ILE A 76 4.17 -7.74 4.25
N PRO A 77 3.05 -8.47 4.01
CA PRO A 77 3.09 -9.75 3.28
C PRO A 77 3.14 -9.57 1.76
N LEU A 78 3.90 -8.61 1.28
CA LEU A 78 4.07 -8.31 -0.14
C LEU A 78 5.55 -8.10 -0.45
N ASN A 79 5.94 -8.45 -1.67
CA ASN A 79 7.28 -8.23 -2.20
C ASN A 79 7.27 -7.08 -3.21
N GLY A 80 8.45 -6.55 -3.50
CA GLY A 80 8.58 -5.46 -4.47
C GLY A 80 8.01 -4.14 -3.96
N VAL A 81 7.95 -3.96 -2.66
CA VAL A 81 7.44 -2.74 -2.03
C VAL A 81 8.37 -1.57 -2.35
N PHE A 82 7.80 -0.47 -2.81
CA PHE A 82 8.57 0.76 -3.05
C PHE A 82 8.07 1.95 -2.22
N ARG A 83 6.97 1.79 -1.47
CA ARG A 83 6.49 2.73 -0.44
C ARG A 83 5.66 1.96 0.57
N PHE A 84 5.84 2.24 1.85
CA PHE A 84 4.93 1.73 2.88
C PHE A 84 4.84 2.68 4.07
N ALA A 85 3.74 2.57 4.81
CA ALA A 85 3.55 3.23 6.10
C ALA A 85 2.73 2.30 6.99
N ILE A 86 3.05 2.27 8.27
CA ILE A 86 2.40 1.38 9.24
C ILE A 86 1.92 2.21 10.43
N TRP A 87 0.66 2.01 10.82
CA TRP A 87 0.06 2.64 12.00
C TRP A 87 -0.36 1.57 12.99
N SER A 88 -0.15 1.84 14.28
CA SER A 88 -0.68 0.98 15.34
C SER A 88 -2.04 1.52 15.77
N VAL A 89 -3.11 0.73 15.59
CA VAL A 89 -4.48 1.14 15.89
C VAL A 89 -5.20 -0.01 16.61
N ASN A 90 -5.59 0.21 17.86
CA ASN A 90 -6.41 -0.73 18.65
C ASN A 90 -5.88 -2.17 18.63
N ASP A 91 -4.62 -2.36 18.95
CA ASP A 91 -3.95 -3.68 18.98
C ASP A 91 -3.75 -4.32 17.61
N LYS A 92 -4.02 -3.58 16.54
CA LYS A 92 -3.75 -4.01 15.15
C LYS A 92 -2.75 -3.10 14.51
N GLN A 93 -2.06 -3.62 13.50
CA GLN A 93 -1.22 -2.80 12.63
C GLN A 93 -1.97 -2.59 11.32
N LEU A 94 -2.24 -1.32 11.02
CA LEU A 94 -2.79 -0.91 9.72
C LEU A 94 -1.62 -0.49 8.84
N PHE A 95 -1.54 -0.99 7.62
CA PHE A 95 -0.49 -0.56 6.70
C PHE A 95 -1.06 -0.12 5.37
N ALA A 96 -0.37 0.84 4.75
CA ALA A 96 -0.55 1.23 3.36
C ALA A 96 0.71 0.84 2.61
N VAL A 97 0.56 0.31 1.41
CA VAL A 97 1.70 -0.20 0.64
C VAL A 97 1.49 0.03 -0.85
N ALA A 98 2.58 0.45 -1.51
CA ALA A 98 2.66 0.47 -2.96
C ALA A 98 3.74 -0.54 -3.37
N ALA A 99 3.39 -1.50 -4.21
CA ALA A 99 4.26 -2.62 -4.54
C ALA A 99 4.15 -3.02 -6.01
N HIS A 100 5.25 -3.51 -6.55
CA HIS A 100 5.34 -4.09 -7.88
C HIS A 100 6.30 -5.28 -7.82
N GLU A 101 5.76 -6.49 -7.68
CA GLU A 101 6.57 -7.69 -7.42
C GLU A 101 7.49 -8.05 -8.57
N ASP A 102 7.05 -7.89 -9.82
CA ASP A 102 7.82 -8.21 -11.01
C ASP A 102 7.24 -7.43 -12.19
N ARG A 103 8.01 -7.35 -13.29
CA ARG A 103 7.64 -6.54 -14.46
C ARG A 103 6.31 -6.94 -15.08
N GLY A 104 6.00 -8.22 -15.11
CA GLY A 104 4.77 -8.73 -15.73
C GLY A 104 3.55 -8.73 -14.83
N VAL A 105 3.69 -8.41 -13.55
CA VAL A 105 2.56 -8.39 -12.61
C VAL A 105 2.06 -6.98 -12.38
N PRO A 106 0.80 -6.80 -11.93
CA PRO A 106 0.25 -5.46 -11.71
C PRO A 106 1.00 -4.68 -10.64
N ILE A 107 1.01 -3.33 -10.78
CA ILE A 107 1.41 -2.43 -9.71
C ILE A 107 0.20 -2.22 -8.82
N LEU A 108 0.39 -2.29 -7.50
CA LEU A 108 -0.70 -2.24 -6.52
C LEU A 108 -0.48 -1.12 -5.50
N LEU A 109 -1.57 -0.47 -5.12
CA LEU A 109 -1.65 0.38 -3.94
C LEU A 109 -2.74 -0.22 -3.06
N MET A 110 -2.38 -0.68 -1.87
CA MET A 110 -3.25 -1.46 -1.00
C MET A 110 -3.21 -0.96 0.42
N LEU A 111 -4.29 -1.23 1.15
CA LEU A 111 -4.33 -1.17 2.60
C LEU A 111 -4.51 -2.58 3.14
N GLY A 112 -3.99 -2.81 4.33
CA GLY A 112 -4.15 -4.09 4.99
C GLY A 112 -3.95 -4.00 6.49
N THR A 113 -4.27 -5.09 7.17
CA THR A 113 -4.06 -5.21 8.61
C THR A 113 -3.25 -6.46 8.91
N THR A 114 -2.52 -6.42 10.01
CA THR A 114 -1.75 -7.54 10.50
C THR A 114 -1.73 -7.49 12.03
N GLU A 115 -1.14 -8.50 12.68
CA GLU A 115 -1.11 -8.59 14.12
C GLU A 115 -0.49 -7.36 14.76
N GLY A 116 -0.97 -6.98 15.95
CA GLY A 116 -0.65 -5.71 16.58
C GLY A 116 0.75 -5.56 17.15
N GLU A 117 1.57 -6.60 17.15
CA GLU A 117 2.92 -6.52 17.67
C GLU A 117 3.94 -6.82 16.60
N PHE A 118 4.78 -5.84 16.32
CA PHE A 118 6.00 -6.04 15.55
C PHE A 118 7.18 -5.75 16.44
N ASP A 119 8.06 -6.66 16.45
CA ASP A 119 9.33 -6.45 17.13
C ASP A 119 10.35 -5.81 16.20
#